data_49d84055c8a8e14a93488e5f25a22b0b
#
_entry.id   49d84055c8a8e14a93488e5f25a22b0b
#
_cell.length_a   1.000
_cell.length_b   1.000
_cell.length_c   1.000
_cell.angle_alpha   90.00
_cell.angle_beta   90.00
_cell.angle_gamma   90.00
#
_symmetry.space_group_name_H-M   'P 1'
#
loop_
_entity.id
_entity.type
_entity.pdbx_description
1 polymer ?
#
loop_
_entity_poly.entity_id
_entity_poly.type
_entity_poly.pdbx_seq_one_letter_code
_entity_poly.pdbx_strand_id
1 'polypeptide(L)'
;MVAGAATIGTAMLPASPVAFAGGEDDRAPVTKGDIAILTFLSALEQVEADLWIQYAELGGATNQGLSPIDLPFTGGLAPAYITGLLVLDGDMPQYISDNTDDEISHHRFLNNYLASKGAKTIDLTKEFAILPPSQVTGVPQKGRLTNLKQLTVDTSWWTRYRSETANPDFGGKFPNAVPDLARGQHPAIPLHDGDLVLDNSGNISNHLQAIANTAGFHFAFIEQGGSSLYPALAQKVTNLEVLRILLSIGGSEIAHFQTWQDKAGNAANITDGDLTFPNLNSGVDPNTGATGAAIADQFQTNLIMPEPTLFLNEKLGPVSIIRPTSAKQGGAVASVQSFVDDGLFLDPATNKNTGIVQVLFGLAEEADAARRRL
;
A
#
# COMPACT_ATOMS: atom_id res chain seq x y z
N MET A 1 -15.09 53.07 31.68
CA MET A 1 -14.66 51.74 31.24
C MET A 1 -14.77 51.71 29.73
N VAL A 2 -13.64 51.81 29.06
CA VAL A 2 -13.53 51.87 27.59
C VAL A 2 -13.12 50.49 27.10
N ALA A 3 -13.97 49.83 26.34
CA ALA A 3 -13.66 48.59 25.70
C ALA A 3 -12.87 48.86 24.40
N GLY A 4 -11.59 48.44 24.37
CA GLY A 4 -10.76 48.49 23.18
C GLY A 4 -11.02 47.29 22.31
N ALA A 5 -11.55 47.48 21.12
CA ALA A 5 -11.62 46.46 20.07
C ALA A 5 -10.27 46.38 19.33
N ALA A 6 -9.59 45.28 19.45
CA ALA A 6 -8.40 44.97 18.66
C ALA A 6 -8.85 44.46 17.28
N THR A 7 -8.69 45.26 16.26
CA THR A 7 -8.81 44.83 14.84
C THR A 7 -7.56 44.07 14.44
N ILE A 8 -7.69 42.76 14.25
CA ILE A 8 -6.65 41.95 13.62
C ILE A 8 -6.70 42.24 12.11
N GLY A 9 -5.76 43.03 11.62
CA GLY A 9 -5.56 43.24 10.21
C GLY A 9 -5.02 41.98 9.56
N THR A 10 -5.85 41.34 8.73
CA THR A 10 -5.40 40.30 7.77
C THR A 10 -4.58 40.99 6.69
N ALA A 11 -3.24 40.95 6.83
CA ALA A 11 -2.36 41.28 5.72
C ALA A 11 -2.53 40.18 4.68
N MET A 12 -3.32 40.43 3.64
CA MET A 12 -3.24 39.64 2.41
C MET A 12 -1.85 39.85 1.79
N LEU A 13 -0.97 38.87 1.95
CA LEU A 13 0.21 38.78 1.11
C LEU A 13 -0.28 38.60 -0.33
N PRO A 14 0.23 39.39 -1.32
CA PRO A 14 -0.12 39.13 -2.69
C PRO A 14 0.39 37.72 -3.03
N ALA A 15 -0.51 36.85 -3.47
CA ALA A 15 -0.13 35.61 -4.09
C ALA A 15 0.61 35.95 -5.39
N SER A 16 1.91 36.08 -5.30
CA SER A 16 2.75 36.01 -6.50
C SER A 16 2.51 34.62 -7.08
N PRO A 17 2.12 34.49 -8.36
CA PRO A 17 2.20 33.21 -9.01
C PRO A 17 3.68 32.83 -8.91
N VAL A 18 4.01 31.80 -8.13
CA VAL A 18 5.30 31.14 -8.25
C VAL A 18 5.23 30.46 -9.61
N ALA A 19 5.57 31.22 -10.65
CA ALA A 19 6.03 30.63 -11.88
C ALA A 19 7.28 29.85 -11.44
N PHE A 20 7.16 28.53 -11.34
CA PHE A 20 8.33 27.68 -11.42
C PHE A 20 8.93 28.00 -12.78
N ALA A 21 9.90 28.92 -12.79
CA ALA A 21 10.72 29.17 -13.97
C ALA A 21 11.39 27.81 -14.23
N GLY A 22 10.90 27.08 -15.26
CA GLY A 22 11.58 25.92 -15.76
C GLY A 22 12.99 26.34 -16.12
N GLY A 23 13.98 25.92 -15.34
CA GLY A 23 15.38 26.07 -15.68
C GLY A 23 15.69 25.32 -16.97
N GLU A 24 16.85 25.53 -17.56
CA GLU A 24 17.31 24.81 -18.75
C GLU A 24 17.28 23.27 -18.51
N ASP A 25 17.41 22.81 -17.26
CA ASP A 25 17.33 21.40 -16.84
C ASP A 25 15.92 20.77 -17.03
N ASP A 26 14.84 21.55 -16.98
CA ASP A 26 13.47 21.07 -17.26
C ASP A 26 13.26 20.72 -18.75
N ARG A 27 14.18 21.08 -19.62
CA ARG A 27 14.15 20.80 -21.06
C ARG A 27 14.95 19.55 -21.45
N ALA A 28 15.65 18.93 -20.51
CA ALA A 28 16.39 17.71 -20.82
C ALA A 28 15.40 16.62 -21.30
N PRO A 29 15.71 15.93 -22.41
CA PRO A 29 14.79 14.89 -22.91
C PRO A 29 14.66 13.77 -21.89
N VAL A 30 13.44 13.22 -21.78
CA VAL A 30 13.20 12.02 -20.98
C VAL A 30 14.02 10.88 -21.56
N THR A 31 14.83 10.23 -20.73
CA THR A 31 15.73 9.16 -21.16
C THR A 31 15.01 7.81 -21.31
N LYS A 32 15.65 6.84 -21.96
CA LYS A 32 15.12 5.48 -21.99
C LYS A 32 14.97 4.85 -20.59
N GLY A 33 15.88 5.19 -19.66
CA GLY A 33 15.81 4.75 -18.27
C GLY A 33 14.61 5.36 -17.54
N ASP A 34 14.35 6.65 -17.75
CA ASP A 34 13.17 7.32 -17.18
C ASP A 34 11.87 6.69 -17.72
N ILE A 35 11.80 6.41 -19.04
CA ILE A 35 10.66 5.73 -19.65
C ILE A 35 10.47 4.32 -19.05
N ALA A 36 11.54 3.55 -18.88
CA ALA A 36 11.47 2.21 -18.29
C ALA A 36 10.90 2.26 -16.86
N ILE A 37 11.38 3.19 -16.03
CA ILE A 37 10.87 3.40 -14.67
C ILE A 37 9.39 3.76 -14.70
N LEU A 38 8.97 4.73 -15.52
CA LEU A 38 7.56 5.16 -15.59
C LEU A 38 6.65 4.06 -16.15
N THR A 39 7.12 3.26 -17.12
CA THR A 39 6.35 2.13 -17.66
C THR A 39 6.14 1.05 -16.61
N PHE A 40 7.19 0.72 -15.85
CA PHE A 40 7.10 -0.23 -14.75
C PHE A 40 6.13 0.28 -13.66
N LEU A 41 6.28 1.53 -13.22
CA LEU A 41 5.39 2.12 -12.23
C LEU A 41 3.93 2.13 -12.72
N SER A 42 3.67 2.54 -13.97
CA SER A 42 2.33 2.50 -14.52
C SER A 42 1.72 1.10 -14.58
N ALA A 43 2.55 0.06 -14.77
CA ALA A 43 2.10 -1.32 -14.71
C ALA A 43 1.75 -1.74 -13.27
N LEU A 44 2.58 -1.33 -12.30
CA LEU A 44 2.38 -1.66 -10.90
C LEU A 44 1.13 -0.97 -10.34
N GLU A 45 0.95 0.30 -10.63
CA GLU A 45 -0.25 1.07 -10.26
C GLU A 45 -1.55 0.46 -10.83
N GLN A 46 -1.50 -0.21 -11.99
CA GLN A 46 -2.66 -0.96 -12.49
C GLN A 46 -2.94 -2.20 -11.66
N VAL A 47 -1.92 -2.85 -11.15
CA VAL A 47 -2.06 -3.98 -10.22
C VAL A 47 -2.65 -3.48 -8.89
N GLU A 48 -2.16 -2.37 -8.37
CA GLU A 48 -2.67 -1.75 -7.14
C GLU A 48 -4.10 -1.25 -7.33
N ALA A 49 -4.41 -0.56 -8.41
CA ALA A 49 -5.77 -0.17 -8.73
C ALA A 49 -6.75 -1.36 -8.82
N ASP A 50 -6.34 -2.52 -9.37
CA ASP A 50 -7.20 -3.70 -9.44
C ASP A 50 -7.49 -4.29 -8.04
N LEU A 51 -6.50 -4.38 -7.16
CA LEU A 51 -6.72 -4.87 -5.80
C LEU A 51 -7.58 -3.90 -4.97
N TRP A 52 -7.32 -2.59 -5.06
CA TRP A 52 -8.11 -1.58 -4.35
C TRP A 52 -9.55 -1.52 -4.83
N ILE A 53 -9.80 -1.69 -6.14
CA ILE A 53 -11.16 -1.82 -6.69
C ILE A 53 -11.90 -3.00 -6.04
N GLN A 54 -11.27 -4.15 -5.84
CA GLN A 54 -11.89 -5.31 -5.21
C GLN A 54 -12.24 -5.03 -3.74
N TYR A 55 -11.37 -4.37 -3.01
CA TYR A 55 -11.65 -3.93 -1.64
C TYR A 55 -12.78 -2.91 -1.58
N ALA A 56 -12.78 -1.93 -2.46
CA ALA A 56 -13.78 -0.87 -2.47
C ALA A 56 -15.16 -1.37 -2.91
N GLU A 57 -15.25 -2.29 -3.87
CA GLU A 57 -16.51 -2.94 -4.25
C GLU A 57 -17.21 -3.56 -3.04
N LEU A 58 -16.47 -4.23 -2.17
CA LEU A 58 -16.99 -4.96 -1.02
C LEU A 58 -17.13 -4.07 0.23
N GLY A 59 -16.10 -3.29 0.55
CA GLY A 59 -15.95 -2.56 1.81
C GLY A 59 -15.83 -1.04 1.69
N GLY A 60 -15.84 -0.47 0.49
CA GLY A 60 -15.76 0.98 0.28
C GLY A 60 -17.06 1.73 0.57
N ALA A 61 -16.99 3.06 0.53
CA ALA A 61 -18.14 3.93 0.72
C ALA A 61 -19.21 3.75 -0.38
N THR A 62 -20.47 3.76 0.02
CA THR A 62 -21.61 3.66 -0.92
C THR A 62 -21.90 4.94 -1.66
N ASN A 63 -21.49 6.09 -1.12
CA ASN A 63 -21.66 7.41 -1.71
C ASN A 63 -20.32 7.97 -2.15
N GLN A 64 -19.97 7.74 -3.41
CA GLN A 64 -18.70 8.16 -4.01
C GLN A 64 -18.76 9.53 -4.68
N GLY A 65 -19.81 10.31 -4.42
CA GLY A 65 -20.02 11.62 -5.05
C GLY A 65 -18.99 12.70 -4.69
N LEU A 66 -17.97 12.37 -3.89
CA LEU A 66 -16.89 13.27 -3.50
C LEU A 66 -15.61 13.07 -4.31
N SER A 67 -15.48 11.95 -5.03
CA SER A 67 -14.30 11.71 -5.88
C SER A 67 -14.37 12.54 -7.17
N PRO A 68 -13.28 13.24 -7.55
CA PRO A 68 -13.16 13.89 -8.86
C PRO A 68 -13.01 12.89 -10.01
N ILE A 69 -12.81 11.61 -9.73
CA ILE A 69 -12.68 10.53 -10.69
C ILE A 69 -13.95 9.67 -10.64
N ASP A 70 -14.54 9.41 -11.80
CA ASP A 70 -15.61 8.42 -11.91
C ASP A 70 -15.06 7.03 -11.57
N LEU A 71 -15.39 6.55 -10.40
CA LEU A 71 -15.02 5.20 -9.98
C LEU A 71 -15.86 4.19 -10.79
N PRO A 72 -15.22 3.14 -11.34
CA PRO A 72 -15.87 2.20 -12.27
C PRO A 72 -16.77 1.18 -11.56
N PHE A 73 -17.15 1.39 -10.30
CA PHE A 73 -17.86 0.43 -9.46
C PHE A 73 -18.76 1.12 -8.43
N THR A 74 -19.67 0.33 -7.84
CA THR A 74 -20.44 0.72 -6.65
C THR A 74 -19.80 0.10 -5.43
N GLY A 75 -19.50 0.89 -4.41
CA GLY A 75 -18.93 0.39 -3.14
C GLY A 75 -19.99 -0.21 -2.22
N GLY A 76 -19.52 -0.85 -1.15
CA GLY A 76 -20.36 -1.28 -0.04
C GLY A 76 -21.24 -2.51 -0.28
N LEU A 77 -20.84 -3.41 -1.20
CA LEU A 77 -21.62 -4.60 -1.54
C LEU A 77 -21.68 -5.65 -0.42
N ALA A 78 -20.79 -5.57 0.58
CA ALA A 78 -20.71 -6.50 1.69
C ALA A 78 -20.86 -5.80 3.06
N PRO A 79 -22.09 -5.40 3.49
CA PRO A 79 -22.30 -4.64 4.73
C PRO A 79 -21.75 -5.34 5.99
N ALA A 80 -21.80 -6.67 6.07
CA ALA A 80 -21.23 -7.40 7.19
C ALA A 80 -19.68 -7.32 7.22
N TYR A 81 -19.04 -7.34 6.07
CA TYR A 81 -17.59 -7.12 5.95
C TYR A 81 -17.21 -5.69 6.37
N ILE A 82 -18.00 -4.69 5.97
CA ILE A 82 -17.83 -3.31 6.45
C ILE A 82 -17.87 -3.27 7.98
N THR A 83 -18.78 -4.00 8.63
CA THR A 83 -18.81 -4.06 10.10
C THR A 83 -17.49 -4.56 10.69
N GLY A 84 -16.84 -5.52 10.06
CA GLY A 84 -15.50 -5.99 10.44
C GLY A 84 -14.41 -4.96 10.22
N LEU A 85 -14.44 -4.25 9.09
CA LEU A 85 -13.52 -3.16 8.78
C LEU A 85 -13.66 -1.99 9.76
N LEU A 86 -14.88 -1.65 10.17
CA LEU A 86 -15.15 -0.58 11.15
C LEU A 86 -14.57 -0.87 12.55
N VAL A 87 -14.18 -2.10 12.86
CA VAL A 87 -13.41 -2.42 14.06
C VAL A 87 -12.00 -1.82 13.99
N LEU A 88 -11.42 -1.73 12.81
CA LEU A 88 -10.10 -1.13 12.60
C LEU A 88 -10.16 0.41 12.66
N ASP A 89 -11.20 1.00 12.07
CA ASP A 89 -11.46 2.45 12.16
C ASP A 89 -12.89 2.77 11.67
N GLY A 90 -13.52 3.78 12.29
CA GLY A 90 -14.88 4.20 11.95
C GLY A 90 -15.05 4.76 10.53
N ASP A 91 -13.97 5.19 9.90
CA ASP A 91 -13.96 5.79 8.56
C ASP A 91 -13.35 4.86 7.47
N MET A 92 -13.12 3.57 7.78
CA MET A 92 -12.51 2.61 6.87
C MET A 92 -13.12 2.59 5.46
N PRO A 93 -14.45 2.60 5.27
CA PRO A 93 -15.03 2.63 3.93
C PRO A 93 -14.60 3.86 3.10
N GLN A 94 -14.47 5.01 3.74
CA GLN A 94 -14.01 6.23 3.08
C GLN A 94 -12.54 6.12 2.69
N TYR A 95 -11.67 5.69 3.61
CA TYR A 95 -10.24 5.54 3.32
C TYR A 95 -9.97 4.54 2.20
N ILE A 96 -10.69 3.41 2.17
CA ILE A 96 -10.59 2.43 1.07
C ILE A 96 -11.00 3.07 -0.27
N SER A 97 -12.05 3.88 -0.29
CA SER A 97 -12.49 4.56 -1.50
C SER A 97 -11.50 5.62 -1.96
N ASP A 98 -10.95 6.41 -1.03
CA ASP A 98 -9.96 7.45 -1.34
C ASP A 98 -8.68 6.83 -1.89
N ASN A 99 -8.15 5.79 -1.25
CA ASN A 99 -6.97 5.08 -1.75
C ASN A 99 -7.22 4.48 -3.15
N THR A 100 -8.41 3.90 -3.37
CA THR A 100 -8.77 3.38 -4.70
C THR A 100 -8.77 4.47 -5.77
N ASP A 101 -9.25 5.67 -5.44
CA ASP A 101 -9.24 6.83 -6.32
C ASP A 101 -7.81 7.26 -6.65
N ASP A 102 -6.96 7.34 -5.64
CA ASP A 102 -5.55 7.69 -5.81
C ASP A 102 -4.84 6.72 -6.75
N GLU A 103 -4.93 5.40 -6.55
CA GLU A 103 -4.27 4.41 -7.40
C GLU A 103 -4.77 4.41 -8.85
N ILE A 104 -6.07 4.60 -9.05
CA ILE A 104 -6.63 4.79 -10.39
C ILE A 104 -6.06 6.06 -11.03
N SER A 105 -5.89 7.13 -10.26
CA SER A 105 -5.31 8.39 -10.76
C SER A 105 -3.84 8.25 -11.12
N HIS A 106 -3.06 7.55 -10.30
CA HIS A 106 -1.63 7.30 -10.50
C HIS A 106 -1.38 6.63 -11.85
N HIS A 107 -1.98 5.45 -12.09
CA HIS A 107 -1.75 4.75 -13.36
C HIS A 107 -2.23 5.53 -14.58
N ARG A 108 -3.37 6.25 -14.48
CA ARG A 108 -3.89 7.08 -15.57
C ARG A 108 -2.95 8.23 -15.89
N PHE A 109 -2.46 8.92 -14.86
CA PHE A 109 -1.50 10.00 -15.02
C PHE A 109 -0.19 9.51 -15.65
N LEU A 110 0.38 8.42 -15.15
CA LEU A 110 1.63 7.85 -15.67
C LEU A 110 1.51 7.44 -17.14
N ASN A 111 0.42 6.79 -17.52
CA ASN A 111 0.15 6.44 -18.92
C ASN A 111 -0.03 7.69 -19.81
N ASN A 112 -0.77 8.69 -19.33
CA ASN A 112 -0.94 9.95 -20.05
C ASN A 112 0.38 10.69 -20.23
N TYR A 113 1.23 10.69 -19.20
CA TYR A 113 2.56 11.29 -19.29
C TYR A 113 3.43 10.54 -20.30
N LEU A 114 3.50 9.21 -20.25
CA LEU A 114 4.20 8.39 -21.23
C LEU A 114 3.74 8.72 -22.67
N ALA A 115 2.44 8.76 -22.90
CA ALA A 115 1.88 9.11 -24.22
C ALA A 115 2.30 10.53 -24.66
N SER A 116 2.28 11.50 -23.74
CA SER A 116 2.69 12.89 -24.03
C SER A 116 4.17 13.02 -24.43
N LYS A 117 5.01 12.07 -24.03
CA LYS A 117 6.42 11.97 -24.42
C LYS A 117 6.65 11.06 -25.65
N GLY A 118 5.58 10.56 -26.28
CA GLY A 118 5.65 9.65 -27.43
C GLY A 118 6.09 8.24 -27.07
N ALA A 119 6.06 7.86 -25.80
CA ALA A 119 6.34 6.53 -25.33
C ALA A 119 5.08 5.62 -25.40
N LYS A 120 5.28 4.32 -25.39
CA LYS A 120 4.16 3.35 -25.33
C LYS A 120 3.53 3.39 -23.95
N THR A 121 2.20 3.38 -23.92
CA THR A 121 1.42 3.13 -22.73
C THR A 121 1.28 1.64 -22.47
N ILE A 122 0.96 1.26 -21.22
CA ILE A 122 0.72 -0.11 -20.84
C ILE A 122 -0.73 -0.30 -20.39
N ASP A 123 -1.32 -1.44 -20.76
CA ASP A 123 -2.65 -1.86 -20.34
C ASP A 123 -2.60 -3.38 -20.10
N LEU A 124 -2.54 -3.75 -18.81
CA LEU A 124 -2.46 -5.15 -18.39
C LEU A 124 -3.82 -5.84 -18.41
N THR A 125 -4.91 -5.09 -18.35
CA THR A 125 -6.26 -5.63 -18.16
C THR A 125 -6.73 -6.45 -19.35
N LYS A 126 -6.34 -6.08 -20.57
CA LYS A 126 -6.76 -6.75 -21.81
C LYS A 126 -6.31 -8.20 -21.91
N GLU A 127 -5.15 -8.51 -21.37
CA GLU A 127 -4.51 -9.82 -21.54
C GLU A 127 -4.47 -10.61 -20.24
N PHE A 128 -4.34 -9.94 -19.09
CA PHE A 128 -4.03 -10.58 -17.82
C PHE A 128 -5.13 -10.52 -16.77
N ALA A 129 -6.24 -9.83 -17.01
CA ALA A 129 -7.37 -9.83 -16.09
C ALA A 129 -8.17 -11.13 -16.22
N ILE A 130 -7.61 -12.23 -15.70
CA ILE A 130 -8.16 -13.60 -15.82
C ILE A 130 -8.45 -14.26 -14.48
N LEU A 131 -7.98 -13.68 -13.37
CA LEU A 131 -8.23 -14.22 -12.03
C LEU A 131 -9.70 -14.03 -11.64
N PRO A 132 -10.28 -14.97 -10.88
CA PRO A 132 -11.70 -14.91 -10.53
C PRO A 132 -11.96 -13.89 -9.40
N PRO A 133 -13.02 -13.05 -9.50
CA PRO A 133 -13.44 -12.13 -8.45
C PRO A 133 -14.05 -12.87 -7.25
N SER A 134 -14.41 -12.12 -6.20
CA SER A 134 -15.31 -12.58 -5.15
C SER A 134 -16.66 -13.03 -5.73
N GLN A 135 -17.27 -14.03 -5.11
CA GLN A 135 -18.60 -14.55 -5.46
C GLN A 135 -19.71 -13.96 -4.57
N VAL A 136 -19.42 -12.87 -3.86
CA VAL A 136 -20.45 -12.12 -3.12
C VAL A 136 -21.47 -11.54 -4.10
N THR A 137 -22.74 -11.64 -3.74
CA THR A 137 -23.84 -11.13 -4.57
C THR A 137 -23.65 -9.64 -4.88
N GLY A 138 -23.75 -9.29 -6.17
CA GLY A 138 -23.60 -7.92 -6.67
C GLY A 138 -22.18 -7.58 -7.15
N VAL A 139 -21.16 -8.35 -6.78
CA VAL A 139 -19.79 -8.14 -7.29
C VAL A 139 -19.73 -8.41 -8.79
N PRO A 140 -19.15 -7.48 -9.59
CA PRO A 140 -19.00 -7.70 -11.03
C PRO A 140 -18.18 -8.95 -11.33
N GLN A 141 -18.77 -9.89 -12.05
CA GLN A 141 -18.14 -11.16 -12.44
C GLN A 141 -17.25 -10.97 -13.68
N LYS A 142 -16.25 -10.11 -13.55
CA LYS A 142 -15.20 -9.85 -14.56
C LYS A 142 -13.85 -10.36 -14.04
N GLY A 143 -12.94 -10.68 -14.96
CA GLY A 143 -11.58 -11.06 -14.61
C GLY A 143 -10.84 -9.97 -13.83
N ARG A 144 -9.91 -10.39 -12.97
CA ARG A 144 -9.06 -9.54 -12.15
C ARG A 144 -7.59 -9.75 -12.49
N LEU A 145 -6.76 -8.75 -12.23
CA LEU A 145 -5.31 -8.87 -12.30
C LEU A 145 -4.76 -9.58 -11.07
N THR A 146 -5.46 -9.44 -9.93
CA THR A 146 -4.98 -9.81 -8.60
C THR A 146 -5.91 -10.80 -7.90
N ASN A 147 -5.31 -11.62 -7.04
CA ASN A 147 -5.99 -12.58 -6.19
C ASN A 147 -5.95 -12.10 -4.73
N LEU A 148 -7.09 -11.77 -4.14
CA LEU A 148 -7.22 -11.40 -2.73
C LEU A 148 -7.83 -12.50 -1.86
N LYS A 149 -7.98 -13.70 -2.42
CA LYS A 149 -8.66 -14.83 -1.78
C LYS A 149 -7.74 -15.79 -1.06
N GLN A 150 -6.43 -15.70 -1.34
CA GLN A 150 -5.40 -16.61 -0.81
C GLN A 150 -4.06 -15.88 -0.74
N LEU A 151 -3.88 -15.04 0.27
CA LEU A 151 -2.69 -14.23 0.47
C LEU A 151 -1.82 -14.74 1.61
N THR A 152 -0.52 -14.65 1.44
CA THR A 152 0.49 -14.83 2.47
C THR A 152 1.08 -13.47 2.79
N VAL A 153 0.59 -12.79 3.84
CA VAL A 153 0.92 -11.40 4.11
C VAL A 153 2.15 -11.26 5.01
N ASP A 154 3.21 -10.62 4.51
CA ASP A 154 4.35 -10.22 5.34
C ASP A 154 3.96 -9.04 6.24
N THR A 155 3.99 -9.25 7.55
CA THR A 155 3.68 -8.26 8.57
C THR A 155 4.91 -7.75 9.31
N SER A 156 6.13 -8.02 8.79
CA SER A 156 7.40 -7.58 9.38
C SER A 156 7.61 -6.06 9.29
N TRP A 157 6.90 -5.37 8.41
CA TRP A 157 6.88 -3.91 8.35
C TRP A 157 6.44 -3.29 9.68
N TRP A 158 5.56 -3.93 10.43
CA TRP A 158 5.11 -3.48 11.75
C TRP A 158 6.28 -3.29 12.72
N THR A 159 7.05 -4.35 12.97
CA THR A 159 8.21 -4.33 13.88
C THR A 159 9.37 -3.52 13.30
N ARG A 160 9.53 -3.51 11.99
CA ARG A 160 10.59 -2.78 11.29
C ARG A 160 10.51 -1.27 11.53
N TYR A 161 9.31 -0.69 11.45
CA TYR A 161 9.11 0.75 11.65
C TYR A 161 9.09 1.16 13.11
N ARG A 162 8.92 0.21 14.04
CA ARG A 162 8.95 0.41 15.50
C ARG A 162 10.29 0.11 16.14
N SER A 163 11.29 -0.36 15.39
CA SER A 163 12.61 -0.68 15.93
C SER A 163 13.51 0.56 15.95
N GLU A 164 14.03 0.92 17.12
CA GLU A 164 15.08 1.93 17.30
C GLU A 164 16.49 1.36 17.09
N THR A 165 16.66 0.05 17.23
CA THR A 165 17.97 -0.60 17.30
C THR A 165 18.37 -1.35 16.04
N ALA A 166 17.40 -1.66 15.15
CA ALA A 166 17.66 -2.42 13.94
C ALA A 166 17.23 -1.65 12.70
N ASN A 167 18.03 -1.73 11.65
CA ASN A 167 17.76 -1.14 10.35
C ASN A 167 18.12 -2.15 9.23
N PRO A 168 17.30 -2.25 8.16
CA PRO A 168 17.62 -3.09 7.01
C PRO A 168 18.99 -2.82 6.38
N ASP A 169 19.44 -1.57 6.36
CA ASP A 169 20.75 -1.18 5.82
C ASP A 169 21.94 -1.85 6.55
N PHE A 170 21.75 -2.20 7.83
CA PHE A 170 22.75 -2.87 8.67
C PHE A 170 22.40 -4.34 8.91
N GLY A 171 21.51 -4.92 8.10
CA GLY A 171 21.16 -6.34 8.19
C GLY A 171 20.19 -6.67 9.33
N GLY A 172 19.47 -5.70 9.84
CA GLY A 172 18.43 -5.90 10.85
C GLY A 172 17.39 -6.92 10.39
N LYS A 173 16.91 -7.75 11.32
CA LYS A 173 15.83 -8.71 11.11
C LYS A 173 14.61 -8.28 11.90
N PHE A 174 13.43 -8.49 11.34
CA PHE A 174 12.18 -8.03 11.90
C PHE A 174 11.19 -9.20 11.93
N PRO A 175 10.66 -9.56 13.10
CA PRO A 175 9.65 -10.60 13.21
C PRO A 175 8.31 -10.10 12.65
N ASN A 176 7.50 -11.02 12.16
CA ASN A 176 6.13 -10.72 11.77
C ASN A 176 5.28 -10.38 12.99
N ALA A 177 4.47 -9.33 12.89
CA ALA A 177 3.50 -8.96 13.94
C ALA A 177 2.36 -9.98 14.03
N VAL A 178 1.97 -10.58 12.90
CA VAL A 178 0.99 -11.66 12.80
C VAL A 178 1.65 -12.85 12.10
N PRO A 179 2.31 -13.75 12.86
CA PRO A 179 3.11 -14.83 12.28
C PRO A 179 2.30 -15.78 11.38
N ASP A 180 1.01 -15.99 11.68
CA ASP A 180 0.18 -16.92 10.93
C ASP A 180 -0.16 -16.37 9.54
N LEU A 181 -0.32 -15.06 9.37
CA LEU A 181 -0.48 -14.43 8.05
C LEU A 181 0.74 -14.66 7.14
N ALA A 182 1.94 -14.74 7.71
CA ALA A 182 3.17 -14.95 6.96
C ALA A 182 3.46 -16.44 6.68
N ARG A 183 2.72 -17.36 7.28
CA ARG A 183 2.93 -18.82 7.14
C ARG A 183 1.82 -19.54 6.37
N GLY A 184 0.62 -18.98 6.36
CA GLY A 184 -0.55 -19.55 5.71
C GLY A 184 -1.06 -18.68 4.55
N GLN A 185 -2.05 -19.18 3.84
CA GLN A 185 -2.79 -18.44 2.84
C GLN A 185 -4.19 -18.12 3.39
N HIS A 186 -4.50 -16.83 3.48
CA HIS A 186 -5.73 -16.35 4.09
C HIS A 186 -6.46 -15.37 3.17
N PRO A 187 -7.80 -15.35 3.17
CA PRO A 187 -8.55 -14.37 2.39
C PRO A 187 -8.50 -12.99 3.05
N ALA A 188 -8.33 -11.96 2.22
CA ALA A 188 -8.46 -10.57 2.63
C ALA A 188 -9.81 -9.94 2.22
N ILE A 189 -10.59 -10.66 1.42
CA ILE A 189 -11.96 -10.31 1.02
C ILE A 189 -12.90 -11.50 1.24
N PRO A 190 -14.20 -11.27 1.51
CA PRO A 190 -15.19 -12.35 1.52
C PRO A 190 -15.22 -13.09 0.19
N LEU A 191 -15.20 -14.42 0.23
CA LEU A 191 -15.19 -15.27 -0.97
C LEU A 191 -16.58 -15.38 -1.59
N HIS A 192 -17.62 -15.43 -0.74
CA HIS A 192 -19.03 -15.63 -1.11
C HIS A 192 -19.97 -15.15 0.01
N ASP A 193 -21.26 -15.13 -0.25
CA ASP A 193 -22.27 -14.68 0.73
C ASP A 193 -22.26 -15.48 2.04
N GLY A 194 -21.77 -16.72 2.02
CA GLY A 194 -21.61 -17.55 3.20
C GLY A 194 -20.65 -17.00 4.25
N ASP A 195 -19.66 -16.20 3.86
CA ASP A 195 -18.72 -15.57 4.77
C ASP A 195 -19.36 -14.38 5.50
N LEU A 196 -20.47 -13.82 4.97
CA LEU A 196 -21.13 -12.63 5.46
C LEU A 196 -22.18 -12.89 6.54
N VAL A 197 -22.25 -14.12 7.06
CA VAL A 197 -23.28 -14.52 8.04
C VAL A 197 -22.99 -13.89 9.40
N LEU A 198 -23.99 -13.18 9.94
CA LEU A 198 -24.00 -12.67 11.30
C LEU A 198 -24.54 -13.74 12.27
N ASP A 199 -24.13 -13.66 13.54
CA ASP A 199 -24.72 -14.47 14.60
C ASP A 199 -26.17 -14.04 14.93
N ASN A 200 -26.84 -14.78 15.82
CA ASN A 200 -28.23 -14.49 16.23
C ASN A 200 -28.39 -13.13 16.95
N SER A 201 -27.31 -12.51 17.37
CA SER A 201 -27.26 -11.19 18.00
C SER A 201 -26.89 -10.07 17.04
N GLY A 202 -26.64 -10.40 15.76
CA GLY A 202 -26.22 -9.46 14.74
C GLY A 202 -24.72 -9.14 14.75
N ASN A 203 -23.90 -9.90 15.48
CA ASN A 203 -22.45 -9.74 15.46
C ASN A 203 -21.84 -10.53 14.32
N ILE A 204 -20.70 -10.04 13.81
CA ILE A 204 -19.89 -10.78 12.85
C ILE A 204 -19.18 -11.95 13.51
N SER A 205 -18.92 -13.01 12.73
CA SER A 205 -18.13 -14.15 13.18
C SER A 205 -16.64 -13.81 13.30
N ASN A 206 -15.87 -14.60 14.08
CA ASN A 206 -14.41 -14.50 14.07
C ASN A 206 -13.83 -14.70 12.67
N HIS A 207 -14.45 -15.56 11.85
CA HIS A 207 -14.06 -15.77 10.46
C HIS A 207 -14.11 -14.47 9.65
N LEU A 208 -15.25 -13.77 9.67
CA LEU A 208 -15.39 -12.52 8.93
C LEU A 208 -14.50 -11.41 9.49
N GLN A 209 -14.32 -11.36 10.82
CA GLN A 209 -13.37 -10.42 11.44
C GLN A 209 -11.93 -10.76 11.05
N ALA A 210 -11.55 -12.03 10.94
CA ALA A 210 -10.23 -12.44 10.46
C ALA A 210 -9.98 -11.98 9.03
N ILE A 211 -10.97 -12.10 8.14
CA ILE A 211 -10.90 -11.56 6.77
C ILE A 211 -10.67 -10.04 6.79
N ALA A 212 -11.42 -9.30 7.61
CA ALA A 212 -11.26 -7.84 7.72
C ALA A 212 -9.89 -7.44 8.32
N ASN A 213 -9.42 -8.15 9.33
CA ASN A 213 -8.08 -7.94 9.90
C ASN A 213 -6.98 -8.23 8.86
N THR A 214 -7.10 -9.33 8.10
CA THR A 214 -6.17 -9.67 7.01
C THR A 214 -6.10 -8.56 5.99
N ALA A 215 -7.26 -7.99 5.59
CA ALA A 215 -7.31 -6.83 4.71
C ALA A 215 -6.51 -5.64 5.28
N GLY A 216 -6.72 -5.28 6.54
CA GLY A 216 -6.01 -4.17 7.19
C GLY A 216 -4.48 -4.34 7.19
N PHE A 217 -3.99 -5.57 7.43
CA PHE A 217 -2.55 -5.87 7.33
C PHE A 217 -2.04 -5.88 5.89
N HIS A 218 -2.85 -6.34 4.94
CA HIS A 218 -2.49 -6.32 3.52
C HIS A 218 -2.45 -4.90 2.97
N PHE A 219 -3.38 -4.01 3.35
CA PHE A 219 -3.33 -2.60 2.98
C PHE A 219 -1.97 -1.98 3.32
N ALA A 220 -1.54 -2.12 4.58
CA ALA A 220 -0.26 -1.57 5.01
C ALA A 220 0.94 -2.28 4.35
N PHE A 221 0.84 -3.57 3.99
CA PHE A 221 1.88 -4.29 3.26
C PHE A 221 2.07 -3.72 1.86
N ILE A 222 1.00 -3.53 1.10
CA ILE A 222 1.02 -2.98 -0.26
C ILE A 222 1.60 -1.56 -0.25
N GLU A 223 1.03 -0.67 0.57
CA GLU A 223 1.42 0.73 0.62
C GLU A 223 2.85 0.94 1.16
N GLN A 224 3.32 0.05 2.03
CA GLN A 224 4.73 0.04 2.43
C GLN A 224 5.63 -0.30 1.24
N GLY A 225 5.15 -1.15 0.32
CA GLY A 225 5.80 -1.46 -0.95
C GLY A 225 5.99 -0.21 -1.79
N GLY A 226 4.92 0.52 -2.09
CA GLY A 226 4.93 1.79 -2.83
C GLY A 226 5.83 2.83 -2.18
N SER A 227 5.65 3.05 -0.86
CA SER A 227 6.46 4.00 -0.08
C SER A 227 7.97 3.71 -0.10
N SER A 228 8.38 2.46 -0.36
CA SER A 228 9.80 2.07 -0.51
C SER A 228 10.29 2.15 -1.95
N LEU A 229 9.44 1.75 -2.90
CA LEU A 229 9.78 1.63 -4.31
C LEU A 229 10.03 2.98 -4.97
N TYR A 230 9.14 3.96 -4.77
CA TYR A 230 9.26 5.28 -5.36
C TYR A 230 10.57 5.99 -4.97
N PRO A 231 10.98 6.05 -3.69
CA PRO A 231 12.30 6.59 -3.32
C PRO A 231 13.48 5.81 -3.90
N ALA A 232 13.36 4.49 -4.02
CA ALA A 232 14.43 3.66 -4.60
C ALA A 232 14.63 3.97 -6.09
N LEU A 233 13.56 4.08 -6.87
CA LEU A 233 13.60 4.41 -8.29
C LEU A 233 13.94 5.88 -8.55
N ALA A 234 13.51 6.82 -7.68
CA ALA A 234 13.86 8.24 -7.77
C ALA A 234 15.38 8.48 -7.79
N GLN A 235 16.16 7.62 -7.13
CA GLN A 235 17.62 7.70 -7.15
C GLN A 235 18.24 7.39 -8.53
N LYS A 236 17.49 6.71 -9.43
CA LYS A 236 17.94 6.30 -10.76
C LYS A 236 17.49 7.24 -11.88
N VAL A 237 16.55 8.12 -11.59
CA VAL A 237 15.94 9.06 -12.55
C VAL A 237 16.94 10.12 -12.99
N THR A 238 16.95 10.43 -14.28
CA THR A 238 17.79 11.48 -14.90
C THR A 238 17.02 12.78 -15.09
N ASN A 239 15.81 12.73 -15.62
CA ASN A 239 15.00 13.90 -15.94
C ASN A 239 14.32 14.45 -14.67
N LEU A 240 14.41 15.77 -14.44
CA LEU A 240 13.87 16.43 -13.24
C LEU A 240 12.34 16.41 -13.17
N GLU A 241 11.66 16.48 -14.32
CA GLU A 241 10.19 16.36 -14.34
C GLU A 241 9.75 14.96 -13.90
N VAL A 242 10.46 13.92 -14.36
CA VAL A 242 10.23 12.54 -13.92
C VAL A 242 10.57 12.36 -12.45
N LEU A 243 11.67 12.95 -11.97
CA LEU A 243 12.00 12.96 -10.54
C LEU A 243 10.86 13.58 -9.71
N ARG A 244 10.32 14.71 -10.17
CA ARG A 244 9.19 15.37 -9.51
C ARG A 244 7.94 14.49 -9.46
N ILE A 245 7.64 13.75 -10.54
CA ILE A 245 6.54 12.77 -10.58
C ILE A 245 6.74 11.72 -9.49
N LEU A 246 7.91 11.08 -9.45
CA LEU A 246 8.18 10.02 -8.48
C LEU A 246 8.14 10.53 -7.02
N LEU A 247 8.63 11.72 -6.76
CA LEU A 247 8.58 12.31 -5.42
C LEU A 247 7.15 12.70 -5.00
N SER A 248 6.31 13.09 -5.97
CA SER A 248 4.93 13.50 -5.69
C SER A 248 4.02 12.30 -5.43
N ILE A 249 4.04 11.28 -6.31
CA ILE A 249 3.28 10.05 -6.11
C ILE A 249 3.85 9.27 -4.90
N GLY A 250 5.17 9.11 -4.81
CA GLY A 250 5.78 8.46 -3.64
C GLY A 250 5.48 9.16 -2.31
N GLY A 251 5.14 10.45 -2.33
CA GLY A 251 4.65 11.19 -1.16
C GLY A 251 3.25 10.75 -0.74
N SER A 252 2.32 10.46 -1.69
CA SER A 252 0.99 9.89 -1.38
C SER A 252 1.09 8.46 -0.89
N GLU A 253 1.95 7.62 -1.48
CA GLU A 253 2.23 6.26 -0.98
C GLU A 253 2.63 6.25 0.50
N ILE A 254 3.46 7.21 0.91
CA ILE A 254 3.86 7.34 2.32
C ILE A 254 2.66 7.71 3.20
N ALA A 255 1.76 8.58 2.74
CA ALA A 255 0.55 8.94 3.47
C ALA A 255 -0.42 7.76 3.57
N HIS A 256 -0.58 6.97 2.51
CA HIS A 256 -1.35 5.73 2.50
C HIS A 256 -0.78 4.74 3.53
N PHE A 257 0.50 4.43 3.45
CA PHE A 257 1.15 3.53 4.40
C PHE A 257 0.97 3.98 5.85
N GLN A 258 1.15 5.29 6.12
CA GLN A 258 0.99 5.84 7.47
C GLN A 258 -0.43 5.64 8.01
N THR A 259 -1.43 5.83 7.15
CA THR A 259 -2.83 5.59 7.48
C THR A 259 -3.08 4.12 7.81
N TRP A 260 -2.69 3.22 6.93
CA TRP A 260 -2.96 1.79 7.09
C TRP A 260 -2.17 1.16 8.23
N GLN A 261 -0.94 1.61 8.46
CA GLN A 261 -0.14 1.19 9.62
C GLN A 261 -0.85 1.49 10.95
N ASP A 262 -1.48 2.66 11.07
CA ASP A 262 -2.27 3.03 12.23
C ASP A 262 -3.52 2.14 12.37
N LYS A 263 -4.27 1.96 11.28
CA LYS A 263 -5.53 1.20 11.30
C LYS A 263 -5.32 -0.30 11.58
N ALA A 264 -4.28 -0.91 11.03
CA ALA A 264 -3.93 -2.29 11.32
C ALA A 264 -3.69 -2.55 12.82
N GLY A 265 -3.23 -1.52 13.55
CA GLY A 265 -3.03 -1.59 15.00
C GLY A 265 -4.29 -1.87 15.82
N ASN A 266 -5.46 -1.59 15.27
CA ASN A 266 -6.76 -1.82 15.91
C ASN A 266 -7.35 -3.22 15.62
N ALA A 267 -6.63 -4.07 14.88
CA ALA A 267 -7.10 -5.41 14.56
C ALA A 267 -7.50 -6.19 15.82
N ALA A 268 -8.71 -6.73 15.82
CA ALA A 268 -9.23 -7.48 16.96
C ALA A 268 -8.35 -8.70 17.28
N ASN A 269 -8.04 -8.92 18.55
CA ASN A 269 -7.34 -10.12 19.01
C ASN A 269 -8.31 -11.31 18.95
N ILE A 270 -8.24 -12.09 17.89
CA ILE A 270 -9.12 -13.22 17.61
C ILE A 270 -8.34 -14.40 17.02
N THR A 271 -8.99 -15.58 17.04
CA THR A 271 -8.53 -16.78 16.34
C THR A 271 -9.64 -17.32 15.46
N ASP A 272 -9.29 -17.69 14.23
CA ASP A 272 -10.13 -18.37 13.26
C ASP A 272 -9.34 -19.53 12.63
N GLY A 273 -9.65 -20.77 13.01
CA GLY A 273 -8.89 -21.94 12.58
C GLY A 273 -7.43 -21.88 13.02
N ASP A 274 -6.52 -21.85 12.07
CA ASP A 274 -5.07 -21.77 12.24
C ASP A 274 -4.53 -20.31 12.21
N LEU A 275 -5.39 -19.33 11.97
CA LEU A 275 -5.03 -17.91 11.94
C LEU A 275 -5.34 -17.25 13.29
N THR A 276 -4.32 -16.75 13.96
CA THR A 276 -4.44 -15.95 15.18
C THR A 276 -3.90 -14.55 14.99
N PHE A 277 -4.74 -13.56 15.29
CA PHE A 277 -4.32 -12.16 15.44
C PHE A 277 -3.96 -11.91 16.90
N PRO A 278 -2.69 -11.70 17.22
CA PRO A 278 -2.25 -11.47 18.60
C PRO A 278 -2.71 -10.09 19.10
N ASN A 279 -2.65 -9.89 20.41
CA ASN A 279 -2.76 -8.55 20.99
C ASN A 279 -1.48 -7.76 20.65
N LEU A 280 -1.57 -6.86 19.68
CA LEU A 280 -0.44 -6.03 19.23
C LEU A 280 0.01 -4.96 20.25
N ASN A 281 -0.71 -4.84 21.36
CA ASN A 281 -0.36 -3.92 22.45
C ASN A 281 0.05 -4.70 23.72
N SER A 282 0.54 -5.93 23.56
CA SER A 282 0.89 -6.81 24.68
C SER A 282 2.30 -6.60 25.21
N GLY A 283 3.19 -5.99 24.42
CA GLY A 283 4.63 -5.96 24.70
C GLY A 283 5.30 -7.33 24.67
N VAL A 284 4.68 -8.31 23.99
CA VAL A 284 5.18 -9.69 23.84
C VAL A 284 5.37 -10.01 22.36
N ASP A 285 6.53 -10.51 21.99
CA ASP A 285 6.76 -11.01 20.63
C ASP A 285 5.94 -12.30 20.39
N PRO A 286 4.97 -12.28 19.48
CA PRO A 286 4.11 -13.43 19.22
C PRO A 286 4.83 -14.61 18.55
N ASN A 287 6.04 -14.41 18.03
CA ASN A 287 6.85 -15.48 17.41
C ASN A 287 7.64 -16.30 18.44
N THR A 288 8.06 -15.66 19.53
CA THR A 288 9.02 -16.25 20.49
C THR A 288 8.53 -16.23 21.93
N GLY A 289 7.50 -15.44 22.25
CA GLY A 289 7.07 -15.17 23.63
C GLY A 289 8.04 -14.27 24.41
N ALA A 290 9.03 -13.67 23.76
CA ALA A 290 9.97 -12.76 24.39
C ALA A 290 9.30 -11.50 24.90
N THR A 291 9.83 -10.93 25.98
CA THR A 291 9.41 -9.67 26.61
C THR A 291 10.61 -8.77 26.90
N GLY A 292 10.37 -7.55 27.28
CA GLY A 292 11.40 -6.55 27.61
C GLY A 292 11.16 -5.24 26.90
N ALA A 293 11.88 -4.18 27.26
CA ALA A 293 11.62 -2.84 26.75
C ALA A 293 11.65 -2.76 25.22
N ALA A 294 12.69 -3.29 24.58
CA ALA A 294 12.81 -3.29 23.11
C ALA A 294 11.71 -4.11 22.41
N ILE A 295 11.16 -5.13 23.07
CA ILE A 295 10.02 -5.90 22.55
C ILE A 295 8.72 -5.13 22.76
N ALA A 296 8.57 -4.49 23.93
CA ALA A 296 7.40 -3.67 24.22
C ALA A 296 7.26 -2.51 23.23
N ASP A 297 8.36 -1.90 22.81
CA ASP A 297 8.37 -0.85 21.78
C ASP A 297 7.92 -1.38 20.41
N GLN A 298 8.28 -2.60 20.06
CA GLN A 298 7.88 -3.22 18.79
C GLN A 298 6.42 -3.68 18.79
N PHE A 299 5.89 -4.13 19.92
CA PHE A 299 4.53 -4.66 20.05
C PHE A 299 3.64 -3.71 20.86
N GLN A 300 3.48 -2.51 20.32
CA GLN A 300 2.52 -1.50 20.77
C GLN A 300 1.90 -0.76 19.58
N THR A 301 0.67 -0.30 19.73
CA THR A 301 -0.10 0.32 18.66
C THR A 301 0.17 1.81 18.49
N ASN A 302 0.72 2.48 19.51
CA ASN A 302 0.86 3.95 19.54
C ASN A 302 2.07 4.48 18.76
N LEU A 303 3.06 3.66 18.42
CA LEU A 303 4.21 4.05 17.62
C LEU A 303 3.88 3.97 16.13
N ILE A 304 3.15 4.93 15.62
CA ILE A 304 2.71 4.99 14.22
C ILE A 304 3.67 5.78 13.32
N MET A 305 4.56 6.60 13.90
CA MET A 305 5.62 7.26 13.16
C MET A 305 6.85 6.35 13.10
N PRO A 306 7.66 6.41 12.03
CA PRO A 306 8.91 5.66 11.97
C PRO A 306 9.83 6.05 13.13
N GLU A 307 10.21 5.09 13.97
CA GLU A 307 11.18 5.35 15.04
C GLU A 307 12.57 5.68 14.46
N PRO A 308 13.30 6.64 15.05
CA PRO A 308 14.65 6.97 14.61
C PRO A 308 15.58 5.75 14.71
N THR A 309 16.35 5.49 13.65
CA THR A 309 17.32 4.38 13.58
C THR A 309 18.58 4.84 12.85
N LEU A 310 19.66 4.10 12.97
CA LEU A 310 20.91 4.36 12.24
C LEU A 310 20.64 4.25 10.73
N PHE A 311 21.26 5.15 9.94
CA PHE A 311 21.12 5.21 8.49
C PHE A 311 22.43 5.62 7.83
N LEU A 312 22.77 5.00 6.70
CA LEU A 312 23.97 5.21 5.91
C LEU A 312 25.26 4.89 6.66
N ASN A 313 25.48 5.47 7.84
CA ASN A 313 26.70 5.35 8.62
C ASN A 313 26.38 5.50 10.12
N GLU A 314 26.85 4.59 10.95
CA GLU A 314 26.63 4.56 12.40
C GLU A 314 27.08 5.86 13.12
N LYS A 315 28.02 6.62 12.53
CA LYS A 315 28.52 7.88 13.12
C LYS A 315 27.60 9.08 12.93
N LEU A 316 26.58 8.95 12.07
CA LEU A 316 25.67 10.06 11.77
C LEU A 316 24.53 10.19 12.78
N GLY A 317 24.38 9.21 13.67
CA GLY A 317 23.26 9.17 14.62
C GLY A 317 21.95 8.67 13.98
N PRO A 318 20.94 8.40 14.80
CA PRO A 318 19.65 7.88 14.32
C PRO A 318 18.81 8.97 13.64
N VAL A 319 18.00 8.53 12.67
CA VAL A 319 17.07 9.39 11.93
C VAL A 319 15.81 8.58 11.55
N SER A 320 14.66 9.25 11.54
CA SER A 320 13.40 8.68 11.08
C SER A 320 13.37 8.63 9.55
N ILE A 321 13.20 7.44 8.99
CA ILE A 321 13.29 7.20 7.54
C ILE A 321 12.30 6.14 7.06
N ILE A 322 12.06 6.11 5.75
CA ILE A 322 11.44 4.97 5.08
C ILE A 322 12.37 3.75 5.16
N ARG A 323 11.80 2.61 5.53
CA ARG A 323 12.56 1.38 5.77
C ARG A 323 12.08 0.25 4.84
N PRO A 324 12.66 0.08 3.65
CA PRO A 324 12.39 -1.09 2.82
C PRO A 324 12.80 -2.37 3.55
N THR A 325 12.32 -3.53 3.10
CA THR A 325 12.61 -4.83 3.73
C THR A 325 14.12 -5.07 3.88
N SER A 326 14.91 -4.65 2.90
CA SER A 326 16.38 -4.55 3.02
C SER A 326 16.91 -3.50 2.05
N ALA A 327 18.13 -3.01 2.27
CA ALA A 327 18.82 -2.12 1.33
C ALA A 327 18.97 -2.70 -0.09
N LYS A 328 18.94 -4.03 -0.22
CA LYS A 328 19.00 -4.74 -1.50
C LYS A 328 17.63 -4.99 -2.12
N GLN A 329 16.56 -4.88 -1.34
CA GLN A 329 15.18 -5.19 -1.72
C GLN A 329 14.33 -3.94 -1.93
N GLY A 330 14.94 -2.79 -2.17
CA GLY A 330 14.23 -1.55 -2.48
C GLY A 330 13.95 -1.34 -3.97
N GLY A 331 14.31 -2.27 -4.86
CA GLY A 331 14.18 -2.12 -6.31
C GLY A 331 12.90 -2.70 -6.90
N ALA A 332 12.72 -2.49 -8.21
CA ALA A 332 11.55 -2.93 -8.94
C ALA A 332 11.38 -4.46 -8.95
N VAL A 333 12.46 -5.20 -9.19
CA VAL A 333 12.46 -6.68 -9.19
C VAL A 333 12.04 -7.22 -7.82
N ALA A 334 12.52 -6.60 -6.75
CA ALA A 334 12.18 -7.02 -5.39
C ALA A 334 10.70 -6.77 -5.05
N SER A 335 10.11 -5.68 -5.54
CA SER A 335 8.68 -5.40 -5.36
C SER A 335 7.81 -6.41 -6.08
N VAL A 336 8.15 -6.78 -7.32
CA VAL A 336 7.43 -7.85 -8.04
C VAL A 336 7.56 -9.18 -7.32
N GLN A 337 8.77 -9.52 -6.80
CA GLN A 337 8.96 -10.75 -6.05
C GLN A 337 8.11 -10.77 -4.77
N SER A 338 8.00 -9.65 -4.07
CA SER A 338 7.16 -9.52 -2.88
C SER A 338 5.69 -9.81 -3.18
N PHE A 339 5.14 -9.29 -4.28
CA PHE A 339 3.77 -9.58 -4.72
C PHE A 339 3.57 -11.05 -5.14
N VAL A 340 4.60 -11.66 -5.72
CA VAL A 340 4.57 -13.10 -6.05
C VAL A 340 4.59 -13.95 -4.78
N ASP A 341 5.40 -13.59 -3.80
CA ASP A 341 5.51 -14.30 -2.52
C ASP A 341 4.22 -14.15 -1.68
N ASP A 342 3.54 -13.01 -1.80
CA ASP A 342 2.22 -12.75 -1.23
C ASP A 342 1.11 -13.62 -1.87
N GLY A 343 1.32 -14.13 -3.07
CA GLY A 343 0.34 -14.91 -3.82
C GLY A 343 -0.62 -14.06 -4.65
N LEU A 344 -0.32 -12.77 -4.82
CA LEU A 344 -1.21 -11.79 -5.48
C LEU A 344 -1.58 -12.17 -6.91
N PHE A 345 -0.73 -12.92 -7.60
CA PHE A 345 -0.95 -13.39 -8.98
C PHE A 345 -1.28 -14.88 -9.09
N LEU A 346 -1.52 -15.53 -7.95
CA LEU A 346 -1.78 -16.96 -7.91
C LEU A 346 -3.21 -17.25 -8.38
N ASP A 347 -3.35 -18.11 -9.39
CA ASP A 347 -4.65 -18.64 -9.79
C ASP A 347 -5.08 -19.74 -8.80
N PRO A 348 -6.17 -19.54 -8.04
CA PRO A 348 -6.62 -20.50 -7.04
C PRO A 348 -7.00 -21.87 -7.63
N ALA A 349 -7.37 -21.93 -8.92
CA ALA A 349 -7.78 -23.17 -9.57
C ALA A 349 -6.60 -24.04 -9.98
N THR A 350 -5.48 -23.42 -10.37
CA THR A 350 -4.30 -24.11 -10.88
C THR A 350 -3.14 -24.15 -9.91
N ASN A 351 -3.18 -23.33 -8.87
CA ASN A 351 -2.10 -23.06 -7.93
C ASN A 351 -0.80 -22.62 -8.64
N LYS A 352 -0.93 -21.81 -9.68
CA LYS A 352 0.19 -21.26 -10.46
C LYS A 352 0.00 -19.77 -10.67
N ASN A 353 1.11 -19.05 -10.73
CA ASN A 353 1.09 -17.65 -11.10
C ASN A 353 0.64 -17.45 -12.54
N THR A 354 -0.13 -16.41 -12.79
CA THR A 354 -0.56 -16.01 -14.13
C THR A 354 0.59 -15.44 -14.96
N GLY A 355 0.40 -15.32 -16.27
CA GLY A 355 1.41 -14.81 -17.20
C GLY A 355 1.84 -13.36 -16.96
N ILE A 356 1.08 -12.59 -16.18
CA ILE A 356 1.41 -11.21 -15.81
C ILE A 356 2.77 -11.11 -15.10
N VAL A 357 3.13 -12.11 -14.29
CA VAL A 357 4.39 -12.15 -13.54
C VAL A 357 5.61 -12.01 -14.44
N GLN A 358 5.60 -12.68 -15.61
CA GLN A 358 6.72 -12.58 -16.55
C GLN A 358 6.85 -11.17 -17.13
N VAL A 359 5.72 -10.53 -17.44
CA VAL A 359 5.71 -9.15 -17.95
C VAL A 359 6.22 -8.18 -16.90
N LEU A 360 5.73 -8.32 -15.67
CA LEU A 360 6.15 -7.44 -14.56
C LEU A 360 7.64 -7.59 -14.26
N PHE A 361 8.20 -8.80 -14.23
CA PHE A 361 9.64 -8.98 -14.06
C PHE A 361 10.45 -8.37 -15.19
N GLY A 362 10.02 -8.51 -16.46
CA GLY A 362 10.70 -7.88 -17.59
C GLY A 362 10.75 -6.35 -17.46
N LEU A 363 9.62 -5.72 -17.12
CA LEU A 363 9.57 -4.27 -16.88
C LEU A 363 10.40 -3.85 -15.66
N ALA A 364 10.39 -4.64 -14.60
CA ALA A 364 11.15 -4.39 -13.39
C ALA A 364 12.66 -4.44 -13.62
N GLU A 365 13.13 -5.42 -14.41
CA GLU A 365 14.53 -5.54 -14.79
C GLU A 365 15.01 -4.32 -15.59
N GLU A 366 14.17 -3.82 -16.53
CA GLU A 366 14.46 -2.62 -17.31
C GLU A 366 14.51 -1.37 -16.40
N ALA A 367 13.58 -1.24 -15.47
CA ALA A 367 13.55 -0.14 -14.49
C ALA A 367 14.78 -0.18 -13.55
N ASP A 368 15.13 -1.37 -13.06
CA ASP A 368 16.30 -1.53 -12.20
C ASP A 368 17.63 -1.35 -12.93
N ALA A 369 17.67 -1.56 -14.24
CA ALA A 369 18.82 -1.28 -15.09
C ALA A 369 19.03 0.22 -15.35
N ALA A 370 18.05 1.07 -15.11
CA ALA A 370 18.17 2.51 -15.27
C ALA A 370 19.32 3.09 -14.41
N ARG A 371 19.99 4.11 -14.94
CA ARG A 371 21.11 4.78 -14.24
C ARG A 371 20.95 6.28 -14.41
N ARG A 372 21.04 7.00 -13.31
CA ARG A 372 21.08 8.47 -13.33
C ARG A 372 22.29 8.93 -14.12
N ARG A 373 22.06 9.84 -15.05
CA ARG A 373 23.13 10.51 -15.82
C ARG A 373 23.18 11.96 -15.35
N LEU A 374 24.32 12.38 -14.84
CA LEU A 374 24.64 13.76 -14.45
C LEU A 374 25.23 14.51 -15.62
#